data_0874f60ad91e3d7a7ef577a6b0041dd6
#
_entry.id   0874f60ad91e3d7a7ef577a6b0041dd6
#
_cell.length_a   1.000
_cell.length_b   1.000
_cell.length_c   1.000
_cell.angle_alpha   90.00
_cell.angle_beta   90.00
_cell.angle_gamma   90.00
#
_symmetry.space_group_name_H-M   'P 1'
#
loop_
_entity.id
_entity.type
_entity.pdbx_description
1 polymer ?
#
loop_
_entity_poly.entity_id
_entity_poly.type
_entity_poly.pdbx_seq_one_letter_code
_entity_poly.pdbx_strand_id
1 'polypeptide(L)'
;MKNNLLNLFKLLIFSILIVNFNEIILNTKSNNKDYKLVKLYDYVCEKFDEQLQFDSMRFSNNNTPKLTDQEIVTIYLFVMEHQGIFKMNKIHQFASEYLLSWFPDLGSYQAFNRRINRLSNVMNTLVGMLLTEFTPKECSTKFSVLDSMPIVTCSGKRSGKVAPEITDKGFCSTKSMYYYGMKLHALGFCNPTKLPHPEQIIFTAASVNDFALFKEAWSEKENRTFFGDKIYQSKSFFTDMYANFNSEMLTPVKAVKGMPDVLKKFDRAANDLYSRAVSKIRQPIEALFSWLIEKSDIQKASKVRSTKGLNLHVYGRLAAAFITLLFNS
;
A
#
# COMPACT_ATOMS: atom_id res chain seq x y z
N MET A 1 -24.13 28.68 -16.60
CA MET A 1 -24.65 27.91 -17.73
C MET A 1 -23.59 27.51 -18.76
N LYS A 2 -22.67 28.39 -19.21
CA LYS A 2 -21.66 28.03 -20.24
C LYS A 2 -20.64 26.94 -19.80
N ASN A 3 -20.27 26.88 -18.53
CA ASN A 3 -19.30 25.87 -18.04
C ASN A 3 -19.87 24.45 -17.95
N ASN A 4 -21.18 24.30 -17.72
CA ASN A 4 -21.83 22.98 -17.72
C ASN A 4 -21.96 22.40 -19.14
N LEU A 5 -22.18 23.24 -20.14
CA LEU A 5 -22.21 22.79 -21.54
C LEU A 5 -20.85 22.34 -22.03
N LEU A 6 -19.77 23.00 -21.61
CA LEU A 6 -18.40 22.64 -22.00
C LEU A 6 -17.98 21.30 -21.37
N ASN A 7 -18.38 21.04 -20.13
CA ASN A 7 -18.15 19.76 -19.46
C ASN A 7 -19.02 18.63 -20.06
N LEU A 8 -20.28 18.92 -20.39
CA LEU A 8 -21.11 17.95 -21.10
C LEU A 8 -20.54 17.64 -22.50
N PHE A 9 -20.04 18.65 -23.21
CA PHE A 9 -19.41 18.46 -24.52
C PHE A 9 -18.11 17.65 -24.42
N LYS A 10 -17.27 17.87 -23.38
CA LYS A 10 -16.10 17.05 -23.11
C LYS A 10 -16.49 15.60 -22.78
N LEU A 11 -17.51 15.39 -21.95
CA LEU A 11 -18.06 14.07 -21.63
C LEU A 11 -18.65 13.37 -22.86
N LEU A 12 -19.35 14.11 -23.73
CA LEU A 12 -19.93 13.55 -24.95
C LEU A 12 -18.86 13.19 -26.00
N ILE A 13 -17.83 14.02 -26.16
CA ILE A 13 -16.67 13.70 -27.02
C ILE A 13 -15.90 12.52 -26.44
N PHE A 14 -15.77 12.45 -25.13
CA PHE A 14 -15.11 11.35 -24.45
C PHE A 14 -15.90 10.03 -24.61
N SER A 15 -17.23 10.06 -24.45
CA SER A 15 -18.08 8.87 -24.66
C SER A 15 -18.11 8.41 -26.13
N ILE A 16 -18.12 9.35 -27.10
CA ILE A 16 -18.05 9.03 -28.54
C ILE A 16 -16.67 8.47 -28.91
N LEU A 17 -15.58 9.00 -28.33
CA LEU A 17 -14.25 8.44 -28.48
C LEU A 17 -14.15 7.03 -27.87
N ILE A 18 -14.77 6.77 -26.71
CA ILE A 18 -14.81 5.45 -26.06
C ILE A 18 -15.58 4.44 -26.91
N VAL A 19 -16.71 4.81 -27.49
CA VAL A 19 -17.52 3.89 -28.32
C VAL A 19 -16.78 3.56 -29.64
N ASN A 20 -16.20 4.55 -30.32
CA ASN A 20 -15.37 4.30 -31.51
C ASN A 20 -14.04 3.59 -31.17
N PHE A 21 -13.48 3.82 -29.99
CA PHE A 21 -12.27 3.14 -29.52
C PHE A 21 -12.53 1.68 -29.19
N ASN A 22 -13.70 1.32 -28.63
CA ASN A 22 -14.04 -0.07 -28.34
C ASN A 22 -14.14 -0.95 -29.61
N GLU A 23 -14.55 -0.42 -30.75
CA GLU A 23 -14.54 -1.15 -32.03
C GLU A 23 -13.14 -1.29 -32.63
N ILE A 24 -12.23 -0.35 -32.41
CA ILE A 24 -10.83 -0.40 -32.87
C ILE A 24 -9.96 -1.27 -31.96
N ILE A 25 -10.27 -1.35 -30.66
CA ILE A 25 -9.47 -2.04 -29.62
C ILE A 25 -9.68 -3.54 -29.60
N LEU A 26 -10.79 -4.07 -30.12
CA LEU A 26 -10.99 -5.53 -30.19
C LEU A 26 -9.94 -6.24 -31.10
N ASN A 27 -9.14 -5.49 -31.86
CA ASN A 27 -8.12 -6.04 -32.77
C ASN A 27 -6.65 -5.67 -32.48
N THR A 28 -6.35 -4.88 -31.45
CA THR A 28 -4.95 -4.57 -31.09
C THR A 28 -4.64 -4.97 -29.66
N LYS A 29 -3.76 -5.98 -29.51
CA LYS A 29 -3.24 -6.46 -28.22
C LYS A 29 -2.86 -5.30 -27.28
N SER A 30 -3.33 -5.38 -26.05
CA SER A 30 -3.34 -4.48 -24.89
C SER A 30 -2.04 -3.80 -24.45
N ASN A 31 -1.11 -3.45 -25.35
CA ASN A 31 0.15 -2.78 -25.01
C ASN A 31 0.18 -1.29 -25.38
N ASN A 32 -0.96 -0.69 -25.70
CA ASN A 32 -1.03 0.73 -26.02
C ASN A 32 -0.99 1.56 -24.71
N LYS A 33 0.07 2.35 -24.58
CA LYS A 33 0.27 3.31 -23.47
C LYS A 33 -0.92 4.22 -23.23
N ASP A 34 -1.50 4.71 -24.30
CA ASP A 34 -2.62 5.65 -24.29
C ASP A 34 -3.88 4.98 -23.73
N TYR A 35 -4.12 3.73 -24.10
CA TYR A 35 -5.24 2.96 -23.54
C TYR A 35 -5.11 2.78 -22.02
N LYS A 36 -3.92 2.43 -21.53
CA LYS A 36 -3.67 2.30 -20.08
C LYS A 36 -3.88 3.63 -19.35
N LEU A 37 -3.45 4.75 -19.95
CA LEU A 37 -3.66 6.07 -19.38
C LEU A 37 -5.15 6.42 -19.29
N VAL A 38 -5.91 6.20 -20.36
CA VAL A 38 -7.36 6.45 -20.39
C VAL A 38 -8.09 5.57 -19.38
N LYS A 39 -7.80 4.27 -19.35
CA LYS A 39 -8.39 3.34 -18.40
C LYS A 39 -8.11 3.73 -16.94
N LEU A 40 -6.87 4.16 -16.65
CA LEU A 40 -6.52 4.63 -15.31
C LEU A 40 -7.23 5.94 -14.96
N TYR A 41 -7.33 6.86 -15.91
CA TYR A 41 -8.05 8.12 -15.70
C TYR A 41 -9.55 7.88 -15.42
N ASP A 42 -10.20 7.03 -16.20
CA ASP A 42 -11.58 6.62 -16.00
C ASP A 42 -11.79 6.00 -14.61
N TYR A 43 -10.96 5.06 -14.24
CA TYR A 43 -10.97 4.45 -12.90
C TYR A 43 -10.81 5.50 -11.79
N VAL A 44 -9.86 6.42 -11.92
CA VAL A 44 -9.66 7.49 -10.93
C VAL A 44 -10.89 8.40 -10.85
N CYS A 45 -11.51 8.76 -11.98
CA CYS A 45 -12.73 9.54 -11.98
C CYS A 45 -13.88 8.83 -11.26
N GLU A 46 -14.09 7.53 -11.55
CA GLU A 46 -15.08 6.71 -10.86
C GLU A 46 -14.86 6.73 -9.33
N LYS A 47 -13.62 6.52 -8.87
CA LYS A 47 -13.30 6.55 -7.43
C LYS A 47 -13.47 7.94 -6.80
N PHE A 48 -13.24 9.01 -7.57
CA PHE A 48 -13.55 10.37 -7.12
C PHE A 48 -15.05 10.59 -6.94
N ASP A 49 -15.87 10.11 -7.87
CA ASP A 49 -17.32 10.23 -7.80
C ASP A 49 -17.89 9.41 -6.63
N GLU A 50 -17.33 8.24 -6.34
CA GLU A 50 -17.73 7.39 -5.22
C GLU A 50 -17.38 8.03 -3.85
N GLN A 51 -16.12 8.41 -3.63
CA GLN A 51 -15.65 8.80 -2.29
C GLN A 51 -14.53 9.85 -2.28
N LEU A 52 -13.55 9.78 -3.19
CA LEU A 52 -12.31 10.56 -3.06
C LEU A 52 -12.51 12.08 -3.13
N GLN A 53 -13.62 12.55 -3.73
CA GLN A 53 -13.98 13.96 -3.78
C GLN A 53 -14.06 14.59 -2.38
N PHE A 54 -14.54 13.86 -1.36
CA PHE A 54 -14.68 14.37 0.01
C PHE A 54 -13.31 14.64 0.65
N ASP A 55 -12.30 13.78 0.40
CA ASP A 55 -10.94 13.95 0.90
C ASP A 55 -10.15 15.02 0.11
N SER A 56 -10.59 15.35 -1.10
CA SER A 56 -9.98 16.38 -1.95
C SER A 56 -10.52 17.79 -1.70
N MET A 57 -11.61 17.94 -0.95
CA MET A 57 -12.30 19.20 -0.71
C MET A 57 -11.36 20.32 -0.23
N ARG A 58 -11.64 21.52 -0.68
CA ARG A 58 -10.93 22.75 -0.29
C ARG A 58 -11.86 23.64 0.51
N PHE A 59 -11.36 24.18 1.60
CA PHE A 59 -12.09 25.17 2.40
C PHE A 59 -12.03 26.60 1.82
N SER A 60 -11.41 26.78 0.65
CA SER A 60 -11.24 28.07 -0.01
C SER A 60 -11.83 28.06 -1.41
N ASN A 61 -12.72 29.00 -1.71
CA ASN A 61 -13.39 29.13 -3.00
C ASN A 61 -12.61 30.01 -4.01
N ASN A 62 -11.41 30.49 -3.66
CA ASN A 62 -10.76 31.58 -4.39
C ASN A 62 -10.16 31.20 -5.74
N ASN A 63 -10.06 29.93 -6.11
CA ASN A 63 -9.57 29.53 -7.43
C ASN A 63 -9.89 28.08 -7.75
N THR A 64 -10.57 27.83 -8.85
CA THR A 64 -10.72 26.49 -9.42
C THR A 64 -9.49 26.20 -10.28
N PRO A 65 -8.63 25.24 -9.92
CA PRO A 65 -7.44 24.96 -10.71
C PRO A 65 -7.83 24.38 -12.06
N LYS A 66 -7.13 24.78 -13.11
CA LYS A 66 -7.35 24.26 -14.46
C LYS A 66 -7.08 22.77 -14.54
N LEU A 67 -5.91 22.32 -14.06
CA LEU A 67 -5.61 20.88 -13.90
C LEU A 67 -6.43 20.35 -12.71
N THR A 68 -7.25 19.33 -12.89
CA THR A 68 -8.11 18.75 -11.86
C THR A 68 -7.32 17.89 -10.86
N ASP A 69 -7.93 17.53 -9.73
CA ASP A 69 -7.28 16.63 -8.77
C ASP A 69 -7.24 15.18 -9.31
N GLN A 70 -8.24 14.78 -10.11
CA GLN A 70 -8.26 13.50 -10.84
C GLN A 70 -7.07 13.41 -11.82
N GLU A 71 -6.83 14.45 -12.60
CA GLU A 71 -5.69 14.50 -13.54
C GLU A 71 -4.35 14.40 -12.81
N ILE A 72 -4.19 15.09 -11.69
CA ILE A 72 -2.94 15.01 -10.88
C ILE A 72 -2.72 13.61 -10.33
N VAL A 73 -3.76 12.97 -9.77
CA VAL A 73 -3.70 11.61 -9.25
C VAL A 73 -3.37 10.63 -10.36
N THR A 74 -4.03 10.78 -11.51
CA THR A 74 -3.77 9.93 -12.69
C THR A 74 -2.34 10.05 -13.19
N ILE A 75 -1.82 11.26 -13.37
CA ILE A 75 -0.42 11.48 -13.78
C ILE A 75 0.53 10.80 -12.80
N TYR A 76 0.32 11.01 -11.50
CA TYR A 76 1.17 10.46 -10.46
C TYR A 76 1.20 8.93 -10.49
N LEU A 77 0.04 8.29 -10.50
CA LEU A 77 -0.11 6.84 -10.49
C LEU A 77 0.39 6.21 -11.79
N PHE A 78 0.04 6.79 -12.95
CA PHE A 78 0.47 6.28 -14.26
C PHE A 78 1.98 6.28 -14.42
N VAL A 79 2.64 7.38 -14.05
CA VAL A 79 4.10 7.47 -14.19
C VAL A 79 4.82 6.53 -13.24
N MET A 80 4.28 6.33 -12.03
CA MET A 80 4.86 5.36 -11.08
C MET A 80 4.66 3.92 -11.52
N GLU A 81 3.44 3.55 -11.89
CA GLU A 81 3.08 2.18 -12.28
C GLU A 81 3.73 1.80 -13.61
N HIS A 82 3.56 2.66 -14.63
CA HIS A 82 3.94 2.31 -15.99
C HIS A 82 5.41 2.57 -16.31
N GLN A 83 6.05 3.56 -15.67
CA GLN A 83 7.44 3.94 -15.95
C GLN A 83 8.41 3.54 -14.82
N GLY A 84 7.92 3.12 -13.65
CA GLY A 84 8.77 2.84 -12.49
C GLY A 84 9.51 4.08 -11.98
N ILE A 85 8.98 5.28 -12.21
CA ILE A 85 9.60 6.54 -11.80
C ILE A 85 9.02 6.99 -10.46
N PHE A 86 9.84 6.99 -9.41
CA PHE A 86 9.40 7.27 -8.03
C PHE A 86 9.84 8.64 -7.48
N LYS A 87 10.63 9.41 -8.22
CA LYS A 87 11.06 10.75 -7.81
C LYS A 87 10.10 11.80 -8.35
N MET A 88 9.53 12.62 -7.47
CA MET A 88 8.50 13.60 -7.81
C MET A 88 8.89 14.55 -8.95
N ASN A 89 10.14 15.06 -8.94
CA ASN A 89 10.62 15.91 -10.02
C ASN A 89 10.73 15.16 -11.37
N LYS A 90 11.02 13.86 -11.34
CA LYS A 90 11.08 13.03 -12.56
C LYS A 90 9.68 12.65 -13.04
N ILE A 91 8.72 12.46 -12.13
CA ILE A 91 7.30 12.28 -12.48
C ILE A 91 6.80 13.51 -13.24
N HIS A 92 7.02 14.71 -12.70
CA HIS A 92 6.63 15.95 -13.35
C HIS A 92 7.36 16.16 -14.69
N GLN A 93 8.67 15.88 -14.74
CA GLN A 93 9.47 15.96 -15.96
C GLN A 93 8.89 15.04 -17.06
N PHE A 94 8.62 13.77 -16.73
CA PHE A 94 8.01 12.83 -17.67
C PHE A 94 6.64 13.33 -18.16
N ALA A 95 5.80 13.83 -17.25
CA ALA A 95 4.51 14.39 -17.63
C ALA A 95 4.65 15.60 -18.57
N SER A 96 5.61 16.49 -18.32
CA SER A 96 5.90 17.66 -19.16
C SER A 96 6.43 17.28 -20.55
N GLU A 97 7.18 16.18 -20.65
CA GLU A 97 7.78 15.75 -21.91
C GLU A 97 6.83 14.88 -22.78
N TYR A 98 6.00 14.06 -22.14
CA TYR A 98 5.25 13.00 -22.82
C TYR A 98 3.73 13.03 -22.65
N LEU A 99 3.20 13.79 -21.69
CA LEU A 99 1.77 13.79 -21.38
C LEU A 99 1.09 15.15 -21.54
N LEU A 100 1.78 16.20 -22.08
CA LEU A 100 1.17 17.52 -22.24
C LEU A 100 0.00 17.54 -23.22
N SER A 101 -0.03 16.66 -24.22
CA SER A 101 -1.17 16.53 -25.13
C SER A 101 -2.42 16.04 -24.42
N TRP A 102 -2.27 15.25 -23.36
CA TRP A 102 -3.36 14.74 -22.52
C TRP A 102 -3.72 15.71 -21.38
N PHE A 103 -2.72 16.39 -20.81
CA PHE A 103 -2.85 17.29 -19.66
C PHE A 103 -2.25 18.67 -19.96
N PRO A 104 -2.87 19.47 -20.86
CA PRO A 104 -2.30 20.74 -21.32
C PRO A 104 -2.17 21.81 -20.23
N ASP A 105 -2.95 21.68 -19.16
CA ASP A 105 -2.92 22.57 -18.00
C ASP A 105 -1.93 22.15 -16.90
N LEU A 106 -0.98 21.24 -17.21
CA LEU A 106 0.09 20.85 -16.31
C LEU A 106 0.95 22.08 -15.95
N GLY A 107 0.80 22.58 -14.74
CA GLY A 107 1.53 23.75 -14.26
C GLY A 107 2.99 23.45 -13.88
N SER A 108 3.63 24.40 -13.17
CA SER A 108 5.01 24.23 -12.72
C SER A 108 5.17 23.03 -11.76
N TYR A 109 6.41 22.51 -11.65
CA TYR A 109 6.76 21.46 -10.70
C TYR A 109 6.35 21.82 -9.26
N GLN A 110 6.54 23.07 -8.85
CA GLN A 110 6.20 23.51 -7.48
C GLN A 110 4.68 23.43 -7.25
N ALA A 111 3.88 23.84 -8.23
CA ALA A 111 2.42 23.75 -8.15
C ALA A 111 1.95 22.30 -8.11
N PHE A 112 2.46 21.46 -8.99
CA PHE A 112 2.19 20.02 -9.04
C PHE A 112 2.56 19.34 -7.70
N ASN A 113 3.80 19.52 -7.23
CA ASN A 113 4.28 18.92 -5.99
C ASN A 113 3.46 19.36 -4.77
N ARG A 114 3.12 20.64 -4.66
CA ARG A 114 2.28 21.14 -3.56
C ARG A 114 0.88 20.52 -3.59
N ARG A 115 0.29 20.39 -4.78
CA ARG A 115 -1.06 19.84 -4.92
C ARG A 115 -1.11 18.36 -4.61
N ILE A 116 -0.22 17.55 -5.17
CA ILE A 116 -0.22 16.10 -4.90
C ILE A 116 0.06 15.78 -3.42
N ASN A 117 0.92 16.57 -2.74
CA ASN A 117 1.12 16.42 -1.29
C ASN A 117 -0.15 16.75 -0.48
N ARG A 118 -0.98 17.69 -0.95
CA ARG A 118 -2.28 17.97 -0.34
C ARG A 118 -3.25 16.79 -0.46
N LEU A 119 -3.15 16.02 -1.53
CA LEU A 119 -3.99 14.86 -1.81
C LEU A 119 -3.52 13.57 -1.11
N SER A 120 -2.66 13.67 -0.08
CA SER A 120 -2.17 12.50 0.66
C SER A 120 -3.30 11.67 1.30
N ASN A 121 -4.38 12.31 1.77
CA ASN A 121 -5.56 11.62 2.31
C ASN A 121 -6.34 10.89 1.21
N VAL A 122 -6.48 11.52 0.03
CA VAL A 122 -7.06 10.87 -1.15
C VAL A 122 -6.35 9.56 -1.47
N MET A 123 -5.00 9.54 -1.39
CA MET A 123 -4.23 8.31 -1.62
C MET A 123 -4.47 7.27 -0.53
N ASN A 124 -4.66 7.67 0.72
CA ASN A 124 -5.00 6.75 1.81
C ASN A 124 -6.36 6.07 1.56
N THR A 125 -7.38 6.86 1.26
CA THR A 125 -8.73 6.36 0.96
C THR A 125 -8.72 5.45 -0.27
N LEU A 126 -8.00 5.85 -1.34
CA LEU A 126 -7.83 5.02 -2.54
C LEU A 126 -7.19 3.65 -2.22
N VAL A 127 -6.18 3.60 -1.36
CA VAL A 127 -5.60 2.31 -0.90
C VAL A 127 -6.64 1.46 -0.20
N GLY A 128 -7.46 2.05 0.68
CA GLY A 128 -8.57 1.35 1.34
C GLY A 128 -9.56 0.74 0.33
N MET A 129 -9.97 1.51 -0.68
CA MET A 129 -10.85 1.04 -1.76
C MET A 129 -10.21 -0.10 -2.55
N LEU A 130 -8.95 0.04 -2.95
CA LEU A 130 -8.21 -0.99 -3.68
C LEU A 130 -8.09 -2.30 -2.90
N LEU A 131 -7.88 -2.26 -1.59
CA LEU A 131 -7.81 -3.46 -0.76
C LEU A 131 -9.14 -4.23 -0.69
N THR A 132 -10.28 -3.53 -0.75
CA THR A 132 -11.61 -4.14 -0.68
C THR A 132 -12.09 -4.66 -2.03
N GLU A 133 -11.74 -4.01 -3.13
CA GLU A 133 -12.21 -4.37 -4.48
C GLU A 133 -11.57 -5.65 -5.04
N PHE A 134 -10.36 -5.97 -4.57
CA PHE A 134 -9.51 -6.97 -5.24
C PHE A 134 -9.28 -8.26 -4.48
N THR A 135 -10.07 -8.62 -3.49
CA THR A 135 -9.90 -9.92 -2.83
C THR A 135 -10.18 -11.07 -3.83
N PRO A 136 -9.16 -11.80 -4.29
CA PRO A 136 -9.36 -12.91 -5.22
C PRO A 136 -10.23 -13.98 -4.58
N LYS A 137 -11.11 -14.59 -5.38
CA LYS A 137 -12.03 -15.68 -4.91
C LYS A 137 -11.27 -16.90 -4.37
N GLU A 138 -10.06 -17.11 -4.84
CA GLU A 138 -9.18 -18.21 -4.43
C GLU A 138 -8.55 -18.01 -3.06
N CYS A 139 -8.58 -16.79 -2.52
CA CYS A 139 -8.04 -16.50 -1.21
C CYS A 139 -8.89 -17.10 -0.11
N SER A 140 -8.23 -17.82 0.80
CA SER A 140 -8.90 -18.31 1.99
C SER A 140 -9.11 -17.19 3.00
N THR A 141 -10.36 -16.87 3.31
CA THR A 141 -10.68 -15.91 4.37
C THR A 141 -10.45 -16.45 5.78
N LYS A 142 -10.17 -17.77 5.92
CA LYS A 142 -9.90 -18.43 7.21
C LYS A 142 -8.43 -18.38 7.61
N PHE A 143 -7.51 -18.22 6.67
CA PHE A 143 -6.08 -18.27 6.92
C PHE A 143 -5.44 -16.94 6.58
N SER A 144 -4.76 -16.34 7.54
CA SER A 144 -4.10 -15.05 7.40
C SER A 144 -2.63 -15.11 7.78
N VAL A 145 -1.81 -14.46 6.98
CA VAL A 145 -0.40 -14.22 7.27
C VAL A 145 -0.20 -12.78 7.67
N LEU A 146 0.68 -12.53 8.63
CA LEU A 146 0.97 -11.17 9.09
C LEU A 146 2.45 -10.99 9.37
N ASP A 147 2.93 -9.79 9.08
CA ASP A 147 4.29 -9.35 9.37
C ASP A 147 4.41 -7.83 9.23
N SER A 148 5.57 -7.27 9.55
CA SER A 148 5.85 -5.85 9.38
C SER A 148 7.16 -5.59 8.64
N MET A 149 7.23 -4.45 7.94
CA MET A 149 8.48 -3.99 7.33
C MET A 149 8.76 -2.52 7.65
N PRO A 150 10.05 -2.12 7.78
CA PRO A 150 10.43 -0.74 8.06
C PRO A 150 10.25 0.17 6.84
N ILE A 151 9.74 1.39 7.07
CA ILE A 151 9.77 2.53 6.16
C ILE A 151 10.76 3.55 6.72
N VAL A 152 11.90 3.71 6.07
CA VAL A 152 13.06 4.41 6.64
C VAL A 152 13.12 5.84 6.14
N THR A 153 12.99 6.82 7.04
CA THR A 153 13.21 8.24 6.76
C THR A 153 14.67 8.65 6.94
N CYS A 154 15.34 8.13 7.95
CA CYS A 154 16.78 8.27 8.12
C CYS A 154 17.39 7.17 9.02
N SER A 155 18.73 7.11 9.00
CA SER A 155 19.50 6.21 9.87
C SER A 155 19.33 6.58 11.34
N GLY A 156 19.28 5.58 12.22
CA GLY A 156 19.23 5.75 13.68
C GLY A 156 20.41 6.46 14.34
N LYS A 157 21.48 6.77 13.56
CA LYS A 157 22.63 7.57 14.00
C LYS A 157 22.35 9.08 14.00
N ARG A 158 21.27 9.53 13.38
CA ARG A 158 20.87 10.95 13.29
C ARG A 158 19.53 11.12 14.00
N SER A 159 19.30 12.31 14.56
CA SER A 159 17.97 12.66 15.08
C SER A 159 16.95 12.69 13.93
N GLY A 160 15.84 11.98 14.10
CA GLY A 160 14.72 12.03 13.16
C GLY A 160 14.00 13.37 13.25
N LYS A 161 13.92 14.08 12.12
CA LYS A 161 13.25 15.39 12.04
C LYS A 161 12.06 15.38 11.07
N VAL A 162 11.82 14.26 10.42
CA VAL A 162 10.77 14.14 9.41
C VAL A 162 9.53 13.57 10.06
N ALA A 163 8.43 14.32 10.00
CA ALA A 163 7.11 13.90 10.49
C ALA A 163 7.16 13.33 11.94
N PRO A 164 7.71 14.09 12.94
CA PRO A 164 7.95 13.58 14.29
C PRO A 164 6.66 13.14 15.00
N GLU A 165 5.51 13.59 14.56
CA GLU A 165 4.19 13.23 15.07
C GLU A 165 3.75 11.81 14.67
N ILE A 166 4.32 11.24 13.62
CA ILE A 166 3.96 9.90 13.11
C ILE A 166 5.18 8.98 12.92
N THR A 167 6.39 9.46 13.21
CA THR A 167 7.62 8.67 13.09
C THR A 167 8.34 8.58 14.42
N ASP A 168 9.06 7.48 14.62
CA ASP A 168 9.89 7.29 15.80
C ASP A 168 11.11 6.44 15.47
N LYS A 169 11.96 6.21 16.48
CA LYS A 169 13.13 5.35 16.40
C LYS A 169 12.75 3.89 16.61
N GLY A 170 12.98 3.07 15.60
CA GLY A 170 12.77 1.63 15.64
C GLY A 170 14.05 0.85 15.41
N PHE A 171 13.99 -0.46 15.66
CA PHE A 171 15.06 -1.41 15.37
C PHE A 171 14.62 -2.40 14.30
N CYS A 172 15.41 -2.53 13.25
CA CYS A 172 15.22 -3.52 12.21
C CYS A 172 16.12 -4.74 12.51
N SER A 173 15.54 -5.84 12.94
CA SER A 173 16.25 -7.08 13.32
C SER A 173 16.99 -7.69 12.12
N THR A 174 16.36 -7.73 10.96
CA THR A 174 16.94 -8.29 9.73
C THR A 174 18.22 -7.57 9.29
N LYS A 175 18.29 -6.24 9.49
CA LYS A 175 19.46 -5.42 9.14
C LYS A 175 20.33 -5.07 10.34
N SER A 176 19.97 -5.54 11.54
CA SER A 176 20.65 -5.25 12.81
C SER A 176 20.94 -3.76 12.99
N MET A 177 19.98 -2.88 12.65
CA MET A 177 20.19 -1.44 12.68
C MET A 177 19.01 -0.67 13.25
N TYR A 178 19.31 0.42 13.96
CA TYR A 178 18.30 1.42 14.31
C TYR A 178 18.01 2.34 13.14
N TYR A 179 16.75 2.76 13.01
CA TYR A 179 16.29 3.72 12.01
C TYR A 179 15.22 4.63 12.60
N TYR A 180 14.99 5.77 11.97
CA TYR A 180 13.81 6.60 12.20
C TYR A 180 12.84 6.43 11.04
N GLY A 181 11.56 6.34 11.34
CA GLY A 181 10.53 6.19 10.33
C GLY A 181 9.24 5.58 10.86
N MET A 182 8.61 4.80 10.01
CA MET A 182 7.38 4.07 10.27
C MET A 182 7.60 2.57 10.10
N LYS A 183 6.62 1.77 10.55
CA LYS A 183 6.42 0.38 10.13
C LYS A 183 5.16 0.29 9.27
N LEU A 184 5.26 -0.47 8.20
CA LEU A 184 4.11 -1.01 7.48
C LEU A 184 3.82 -2.38 8.08
N HIS A 185 2.63 -2.56 8.64
CA HIS A 185 2.11 -3.84 9.07
C HIS A 185 1.11 -4.32 8.03
N ALA A 186 1.25 -5.55 7.58
CA ALA A 186 0.35 -6.18 6.63
C ALA A 186 -0.32 -7.40 7.24
N LEU A 187 -1.64 -7.46 7.11
CA LEU A 187 -2.44 -8.65 7.26
C LEU A 187 -2.90 -9.07 5.88
N GLY A 188 -2.62 -10.29 5.47
CA GLY A 188 -2.99 -10.79 4.15
C GLY A 188 -3.65 -12.16 4.21
N PHE A 189 -4.59 -12.42 3.33
CA PHE A 189 -5.16 -13.75 3.12
C PHE A 189 -4.13 -14.68 2.48
N CYS A 190 -4.03 -15.90 2.97
CA CYS A 190 -3.20 -16.91 2.35
C CYS A 190 -3.69 -17.23 0.93
N ASN A 191 -2.77 -17.20 -0.02
CA ASN A 191 -3.00 -17.64 -1.38
C ASN A 191 -2.03 -18.79 -1.68
N PRO A 192 -2.48 -20.04 -1.90
CA PRO A 192 -1.62 -21.22 -1.91
C PRO A 192 -0.49 -21.22 -2.95
N THR A 193 -0.64 -20.51 -4.05
CA THR A 193 0.32 -20.53 -5.17
C THR A 193 0.83 -19.15 -5.59
N LYS A 194 0.35 -18.09 -4.93
CA LYS A 194 0.61 -16.71 -5.31
C LYS A 194 1.00 -15.88 -4.08
N LEU A 195 1.27 -14.61 -4.30
CA LEU A 195 1.46 -13.66 -3.20
C LEU A 195 0.19 -13.60 -2.33
N PRO A 196 0.33 -13.47 -0.99
CA PRO A 196 -0.80 -13.19 -0.12
C PRO A 196 -1.52 -11.93 -0.61
N HIS A 197 -2.85 -11.98 -0.60
CA HIS A 197 -3.61 -10.79 -0.91
C HIS A 197 -3.73 -9.91 0.34
N PRO A 198 -3.28 -8.65 0.33
CA PRO A 198 -3.40 -7.78 1.49
C PRO A 198 -4.87 -7.53 1.84
N GLU A 199 -5.28 -7.90 3.05
CA GLU A 199 -6.60 -7.59 3.60
C GLU A 199 -6.58 -6.21 4.25
N GLN A 200 -5.54 -5.96 5.05
CA GLN A 200 -5.34 -4.68 5.73
C GLN A 200 -3.86 -4.30 5.75
N ILE A 201 -3.62 -3.00 5.61
CA ILE A 201 -2.30 -2.41 5.80
C ILE A 201 -2.44 -1.26 6.79
N ILE A 202 -1.62 -1.30 7.84
CA ILE A 202 -1.59 -0.27 8.89
C ILE A 202 -0.17 0.30 8.98
N PHE A 203 -0.07 1.62 9.06
CA PHE A 203 1.19 2.29 9.33
C PHE A 203 1.23 2.77 10.77
N THR A 204 2.34 2.49 11.45
CA THR A 204 2.62 2.97 12.81
C THR A 204 3.98 3.64 12.88
N ALA A 205 4.24 4.38 13.97
CA ALA A 205 5.61 4.80 14.28
C ALA A 205 6.52 3.57 14.45
N ALA A 206 7.79 3.69 14.10
CA ALA A 206 8.73 2.56 14.07
C ALA A 206 8.96 1.87 15.41
N SER A 207 8.66 2.54 16.54
CA SER A 207 8.77 1.98 17.90
C SER A 207 7.62 1.06 18.29
N VAL A 208 6.47 1.12 17.60
CA VAL A 208 5.29 0.32 17.94
C VAL A 208 5.60 -1.17 17.83
N ASN A 209 5.22 -1.92 18.86
CA ASN A 209 5.40 -3.36 18.91
C ASN A 209 4.35 -4.07 18.04
N ASP A 210 4.78 -5.02 17.22
CA ASP A 210 3.91 -5.72 16.27
C ASP A 210 2.80 -6.51 16.97
N PHE A 211 3.10 -7.11 18.14
CA PHE A 211 2.09 -7.82 18.92
C PHE A 211 1.08 -6.87 19.59
N ALA A 212 1.50 -5.68 19.99
CA ALA A 212 0.58 -4.67 20.51
C ALA A 212 -0.42 -4.23 19.42
N LEU A 213 0.06 -3.97 18.21
CA LEU A 213 -0.81 -3.67 17.07
C LEU A 213 -1.78 -4.82 16.75
N PHE A 214 -1.28 -6.07 16.76
CA PHE A 214 -2.14 -7.23 16.53
C PHE A 214 -3.32 -7.28 17.50
N LYS A 215 -3.04 -7.05 18.79
CA LYS A 215 -4.08 -7.01 19.83
C LYS A 215 -5.13 -5.93 19.60
N GLU A 216 -4.68 -4.76 19.15
CA GLU A 216 -5.54 -3.60 18.94
C GLU A 216 -6.39 -3.73 17.66
N ALA A 217 -5.79 -4.18 16.57
CA ALA A 217 -6.40 -4.07 15.25
C ALA A 217 -6.98 -5.37 14.69
N TRP A 218 -6.46 -6.54 15.10
CA TRP A 218 -6.75 -7.79 14.39
C TRP A 218 -7.20 -8.96 15.26
N SER A 219 -7.05 -8.86 16.58
CA SER A 219 -7.31 -9.99 17.49
C SER A 219 -8.80 -10.37 17.59
N GLU A 220 -9.72 -9.46 17.27
CA GLU A 220 -11.16 -9.67 17.33
C GLU A 220 -11.77 -10.26 16.03
N LYS A 221 -10.93 -10.55 15.03
CA LYS A 221 -11.42 -11.20 13.81
C LYS A 221 -11.81 -12.64 14.12
N GLU A 222 -13.04 -13.01 13.79
CA GLU A 222 -13.63 -14.31 14.09
C GLU A 222 -13.26 -15.41 13.10
N ASN A 223 -13.22 -16.66 13.61
CA ASN A 223 -13.02 -17.89 12.80
C ASN A 223 -11.75 -17.84 11.94
N ARG A 224 -10.64 -17.33 12.52
CA ARG A 224 -9.41 -17.05 11.79
C ARG A 224 -8.21 -17.78 12.37
N THR A 225 -7.41 -18.41 11.52
CA THR A 225 -6.07 -18.89 11.88
C THR A 225 -5.03 -17.92 11.34
N PHE A 226 -4.27 -17.32 12.24
CA PHE A 226 -3.19 -16.39 11.92
C PHE A 226 -1.84 -17.09 11.94
N PHE A 227 -0.97 -16.75 10.99
CA PHE A 227 0.42 -17.24 10.92
C PHE A 227 1.36 -16.06 11.11
N GLY A 228 1.98 -16.00 12.29
CA GLY A 228 2.89 -14.92 12.70
C GLY A 228 4.32 -15.36 12.97
N ASP A 229 5.20 -14.39 13.22
CA ASP A 229 6.56 -14.66 13.67
C ASP A 229 6.58 -14.97 15.19
N LYS A 230 7.73 -15.45 15.68
CA LYS A 230 8.00 -15.77 17.10
C LYS A 230 7.78 -14.63 18.09
N ILE A 231 7.58 -13.40 17.60
CA ILE A 231 7.27 -12.24 18.43
C ILE A 231 5.82 -12.29 18.97
N TYR A 232 4.92 -12.97 18.27
CA TYR A 232 3.52 -13.12 18.66
C TYR A 232 3.37 -14.29 19.65
N GLN A 233 3.77 -14.09 20.90
CA GLN A 233 3.73 -15.12 21.93
C GLN A 233 3.08 -14.62 23.22
N SER A 234 1.89 -15.15 23.52
CA SER A 234 1.20 -14.97 24.79
C SER A 234 0.14 -16.07 24.94
N LYS A 235 0.46 -17.10 25.73
CA LYS A 235 -0.44 -18.27 25.90
C LYS A 235 -1.81 -17.86 26.42
N SER A 236 -1.86 -17.04 27.48
CA SER A 236 -3.14 -16.58 28.06
C SER A 236 -3.97 -15.81 27.04
N PHE A 237 -3.38 -14.79 26.38
CA PHE A 237 -4.09 -14.00 25.40
C PHE A 237 -4.65 -14.84 24.24
N PHE A 238 -3.90 -15.80 23.73
CA PHE A 238 -4.39 -16.64 22.63
C PHE A 238 -5.41 -17.68 23.08
N THR A 239 -5.39 -18.11 24.35
CA THR A 239 -6.47 -18.92 24.91
C THR A 239 -7.79 -18.12 24.98
N ASP A 240 -7.72 -16.87 25.43
CA ASP A 240 -8.88 -15.99 25.49
C ASP A 240 -9.40 -15.63 24.07
N MET A 241 -8.50 -15.37 23.13
CA MET A 241 -8.83 -15.12 21.73
C MET A 241 -9.56 -16.32 21.10
N TYR A 242 -9.10 -17.54 21.37
CA TYR A 242 -9.76 -18.75 20.89
C TYR A 242 -11.16 -18.91 21.50
N ALA A 243 -11.28 -18.70 22.81
CA ALA A 243 -12.57 -18.82 23.49
C ALA A 243 -13.60 -17.79 23.02
N ASN A 244 -13.18 -16.54 22.76
CA ASN A 244 -14.09 -15.43 22.43
C ASN A 244 -14.38 -15.33 20.93
N PHE A 245 -13.40 -15.61 20.07
CA PHE A 245 -13.48 -15.33 18.63
C PHE A 245 -13.29 -16.57 17.74
N ASN A 246 -13.12 -17.76 18.35
CA ASN A 246 -12.79 -18.99 17.63
C ASN A 246 -11.59 -18.79 16.67
N SER A 247 -10.59 -18.04 17.11
CA SER A 247 -9.43 -17.67 16.33
C SER A 247 -8.14 -18.02 17.05
N GLU A 248 -7.12 -18.39 16.29
CA GLU A 248 -5.85 -18.86 16.83
C GLU A 248 -4.64 -18.20 16.16
N MET A 249 -3.52 -18.14 16.88
CA MET A 249 -2.24 -17.69 16.36
C MET A 249 -1.24 -18.84 16.34
N LEU A 250 -0.77 -19.18 15.16
CA LEU A 250 0.29 -20.19 14.96
C LEU A 250 1.62 -19.48 14.69
N THR A 251 2.59 -19.77 15.55
CA THR A 251 3.96 -19.23 15.45
C THR A 251 4.98 -20.34 15.55
N PRO A 252 6.17 -20.19 14.92
CA PRO A 252 7.26 -21.12 15.14
C PRO A 252 7.66 -21.16 16.62
N VAL A 253 7.97 -22.32 17.14
CA VAL A 253 8.35 -22.49 18.56
C VAL A 253 9.65 -21.74 18.86
N LYS A 254 9.64 -20.96 19.94
CA LYS A 254 10.81 -20.22 20.40
C LYS A 254 11.58 -21.06 21.41
N ALA A 255 12.89 -21.20 21.21
CA ALA A 255 13.74 -21.85 22.19
C ALA A 255 13.74 -21.11 23.54
N VAL A 256 13.58 -21.83 24.64
CA VAL A 256 13.59 -21.26 25.97
C VAL A 256 15.04 -20.96 26.39
N LYS A 257 15.29 -19.71 26.78
CA LYS A 257 16.63 -19.30 27.26
C LYS A 257 16.95 -20.00 28.60
N GLY A 258 18.12 -20.59 28.71
CA GLY A 258 18.53 -21.29 29.95
C GLY A 258 18.16 -22.78 30.03
N MET A 259 17.41 -23.32 29.06
CA MET A 259 17.10 -24.74 29.01
C MET A 259 18.39 -25.60 28.82
N PRO A 260 18.55 -26.73 29.51
CA PRO A 260 19.68 -27.66 29.29
C PRO A 260 19.76 -28.14 27.84
N ASP A 261 20.97 -28.32 27.31
CA ASP A 261 21.17 -28.61 25.87
C ASP A 261 20.55 -29.95 25.42
N VAL A 262 20.45 -30.94 26.32
CA VAL A 262 19.76 -32.20 26.02
C VAL A 262 18.27 -32.00 25.79
N LEU A 263 17.61 -31.21 26.66
CA LEU A 263 16.19 -30.86 26.50
C LEU A 263 15.95 -29.97 25.29
N LYS A 264 16.87 -29.03 25.03
CA LYS A 264 16.80 -28.20 23.79
C LYS A 264 16.84 -29.03 22.51
N LYS A 265 17.71 -30.08 22.49
CA LYS A 265 17.81 -30.97 21.32
C LYS A 265 16.53 -31.78 21.15
N PHE A 266 15.96 -32.30 22.24
CA PHE A 266 14.72 -33.04 22.21
C PHE A 266 13.53 -32.17 21.77
N ASP A 267 13.35 -31.01 22.38
CA ASP A 267 12.28 -30.05 22.01
C ASP A 267 12.43 -29.55 20.56
N ARG A 268 13.67 -29.35 20.13
CA ARG A 268 13.95 -28.97 18.75
C ARG A 268 13.54 -30.07 17.76
N ALA A 269 13.84 -31.32 18.05
CA ALA A 269 13.44 -32.43 17.22
C ALA A 269 11.91 -32.59 17.17
N ALA A 270 11.24 -32.47 18.33
CA ALA A 270 9.78 -32.57 18.41
C ALA A 270 9.03 -31.42 17.72
N ASN A 271 9.57 -30.21 17.79
CA ASN A 271 8.90 -28.99 17.28
C ASN A 271 9.39 -28.55 15.89
N ASP A 272 10.41 -29.18 15.33
CA ASP A 272 11.05 -28.73 14.09
C ASP A 272 10.09 -28.82 12.90
N LEU A 273 9.36 -29.93 12.77
CA LEU A 273 8.38 -30.13 11.70
C LEU A 273 7.26 -29.09 11.76
N TYR A 274 6.68 -28.86 12.94
CA TYR A 274 5.66 -27.86 13.16
C TYR A 274 6.18 -26.45 12.83
N SER A 275 7.33 -26.08 13.35
CA SER A 275 7.94 -24.76 13.13
C SER A 275 8.26 -24.52 11.65
N ARG A 276 8.70 -25.56 10.94
CA ARG A 276 8.91 -25.48 9.48
C ARG A 276 7.62 -25.32 8.72
N ALA A 277 6.56 -26.05 9.09
CA ALA A 277 5.25 -25.94 8.44
C ALA A 277 4.67 -24.52 8.61
N VAL A 278 4.67 -23.98 9.83
CA VAL A 278 4.21 -22.61 10.11
C VAL A 278 5.05 -21.58 9.34
N SER A 279 6.38 -21.70 9.36
CA SER A 279 7.27 -20.82 8.63
C SER A 279 7.02 -20.85 7.12
N LYS A 280 6.77 -22.04 6.54
CA LYS A 280 6.48 -22.19 5.12
C LYS A 280 5.19 -21.48 4.72
N ILE A 281 4.13 -21.52 5.55
CA ILE A 281 2.87 -20.84 5.30
C ILE A 281 3.04 -19.32 5.43
N ARG A 282 3.88 -18.85 6.38
CA ARG A 282 4.15 -17.43 6.61
C ARG A 282 5.06 -16.79 5.55
N GLN A 283 6.05 -17.54 5.05
CA GLN A 283 7.08 -17.02 4.14
C GLN A 283 6.56 -16.18 2.96
N PRO A 284 5.41 -16.47 2.33
CA PRO A 284 4.89 -15.64 1.25
C PRO A 284 4.66 -14.17 1.60
N ILE A 285 4.49 -13.79 2.89
CA ILE A 285 4.38 -12.38 3.27
C ILE A 285 5.67 -11.59 3.01
N GLU A 286 6.82 -12.25 3.16
CA GLU A 286 8.13 -11.66 2.85
C GLU A 286 8.28 -11.42 1.34
N ALA A 287 7.71 -12.32 0.52
CA ALA A 287 7.65 -12.12 -0.92
C ALA A 287 6.74 -10.95 -1.30
N LEU A 288 5.61 -10.76 -0.59
CA LEU A 288 4.76 -9.57 -0.75
C LEU A 288 5.53 -8.29 -0.45
N PHE A 289 6.30 -8.24 0.64
CA PHE A 289 7.11 -7.07 0.97
C PHE A 289 8.21 -6.82 -0.07
N SER A 290 8.87 -7.87 -0.53
CA SER A 290 9.88 -7.76 -1.60
C SER A 290 9.27 -7.22 -2.88
N TRP A 291 8.08 -7.71 -3.25
CA TRP A 291 7.33 -7.21 -4.40
C TRP A 291 6.93 -5.73 -4.24
N LEU A 292 6.43 -5.33 -3.07
CA LEU A 292 6.10 -3.92 -2.78
C LEU A 292 7.33 -3.02 -2.88
N ILE A 293 8.48 -3.46 -2.38
CA ILE A 293 9.74 -2.71 -2.48
C ILE A 293 10.18 -2.58 -3.94
N GLU A 294 10.14 -3.66 -4.71
CA GLU A 294 10.50 -3.66 -6.12
C GLU A 294 9.59 -2.75 -6.95
N LYS A 295 8.26 -2.88 -6.77
CA LYS A 295 7.27 -2.15 -7.59
C LYS A 295 7.09 -0.70 -7.19
N SER A 296 7.48 -0.30 -5.97
CA SER A 296 7.17 1.05 -5.49
C SER A 296 8.32 1.77 -4.78
N ASP A 297 9.46 1.09 -4.50
CA ASP A 297 10.56 1.64 -3.67
C ASP A 297 10.07 2.24 -2.32
N ILE A 298 8.96 1.68 -1.77
CA ILE A 298 8.23 2.23 -0.62
C ILE A 298 9.10 2.32 0.64
N GLN A 299 10.04 1.41 0.82
CA GLN A 299 10.87 1.31 2.03
C GLN A 299 11.76 2.54 2.26
N LYS A 300 12.16 3.26 1.18
CA LYS A 300 13.13 4.36 1.24
C LYS A 300 12.45 5.73 1.20
N ALA A 301 12.10 6.27 2.36
CA ALA A 301 11.48 7.60 2.50
C ALA A 301 12.50 8.74 2.79
N SER A 302 13.79 8.57 2.49
CA SER A 302 14.87 9.50 2.87
C SER A 302 14.79 10.90 2.22
N LYS A 303 14.00 11.07 1.18
CA LYS A 303 13.79 12.36 0.49
C LYS A 303 12.56 13.12 0.97
N VAL A 304 11.73 12.52 1.80
CA VAL A 304 10.55 13.16 2.38
C VAL A 304 10.97 14.24 3.39
N ARG A 305 10.13 15.28 3.55
CA ARG A 305 10.44 16.44 4.43
C ARG A 305 9.26 16.87 5.33
N SER A 306 8.07 16.26 5.18
CA SER A 306 6.88 16.62 5.94
C SER A 306 5.98 15.42 6.13
N THR A 307 5.02 15.51 7.06
CA THR A 307 3.99 14.50 7.32
C THR A 307 3.14 14.22 6.09
N LYS A 308 2.63 15.26 5.41
CA LYS A 308 1.90 15.09 4.15
C LYS A 308 2.74 14.41 3.08
N GLY A 309 4.03 14.76 3.00
CA GLY A 309 4.96 14.11 2.07
C GLY A 309 5.20 12.64 2.43
N LEU A 310 5.25 12.28 3.72
CA LEU A 310 5.41 10.89 4.15
C LEU A 310 4.14 10.08 3.89
N ASN A 311 2.97 10.63 4.19
CA ASN A 311 1.69 10.00 3.87
C ASN A 311 1.54 9.77 2.35
N LEU A 312 1.87 10.78 1.53
CA LEU A 312 1.89 10.61 0.07
C LEU A 312 2.89 9.53 -0.36
N HIS A 313 4.09 9.50 0.26
CA HIS A 313 5.10 8.49 -0.06
C HIS A 313 4.58 7.08 0.21
N VAL A 314 3.94 6.83 1.34
CA VAL A 314 3.48 5.48 1.69
C VAL A 314 2.20 5.10 0.94
N TYR A 315 1.16 5.92 1.02
CA TYR A 315 -0.13 5.59 0.41
C TYR A 315 -0.12 5.72 -1.12
N GLY A 316 0.53 6.74 -1.67
CA GLY A 316 0.63 6.90 -3.12
C GLY A 316 1.43 5.79 -3.78
N ARG A 317 2.47 5.28 -3.12
CA ARG A 317 3.26 4.15 -3.62
C ARG A 317 2.53 2.82 -3.48
N LEU A 318 1.76 2.62 -2.41
CA LEU A 318 0.86 1.47 -2.29
C LEU A 318 -0.23 1.50 -3.36
N ALA A 319 -0.88 2.64 -3.57
CA ALA A 319 -1.89 2.78 -4.61
C ALA A 319 -1.33 2.42 -5.99
N ALA A 320 -0.14 2.94 -6.35
CA ALA A 320 0.52 2.60 -7.62
C ALA A 320 0.83 1.10 -7.73
N ALA A 321 1.32 0.47 -6.66
CA ALA A 321 1.60 -0.97 -6.65
C ALA A 321 0.31 -1.80 -6.80
N PHE A 322 -0.77 -1.45 -6.08
CA PHE A 322 -2.03 -2.19 -6.15
C PHE A 322 -2.76 -2.00 -7.47
N ILE A 323 -2.66 -0.81 -8.09
CA ILE A 323 -3.14 -0.60 -9.45
C ILE A 323 -2.45 -1.54 -10.45
N THR A 324 -1.17 -1.85 -10.24
CA THR A 324 -0.49 -2.87 -11.06
C THR A 324 -1.17 -4.24 -10.97
N LEU A 325 -1.66 -4.63 -9.78
CA LEU A 325 -2.42 -5.88 -9.62
C LEU A 325 -3.76 -5.81 -10.35
N LEU A 326 -4.43 -4.65 -10.31
CA LEU A 326 -5.72 -4.43 -10.95
C LEU A 326 -5.67 -4.51 -12.47
N PHE A 327 -4.67 -3.86 -13.07
CA PHE A 327 -4.61 -3.73 -14.54
C PHE A 327 -3.82 -4.85 -15.22
N ASN A 328 -3.13 -5.71 -14.47
CA ASN A 328 -2.36 -6.84 -15.00
C ASN A 328 -2.90 -8.23 -14.54
N SER A 329 -4.04 -8.25 -13.84
CA SER A 329 -4.74 -9.49 -13.43
C SER A 329 -5.60 -10.07 -14.55
#